data_c0708f782f1d04394fd347fc65cade54
#
_entry.id   c0708f782f1d04394fd347fc65cade54
#
_cell.length_a   1.000
_cell.length_b   1.000
_cell.length_c   1.000
_cell.angle_alpha   90.00
_cell.angle_beta   90.00
_cell.angle_gamma   90.00
#
_symmetry.space_group_name_H-M   'P 1'
#
loop_
_entity.id
_entity.type
_entity.pdbx_description
1 polymer ?
#
loop_
_entity_poly.entity_id
_entity_poly.type
_entity_poly.pdbx_seq_one_letter_code
_entity_poly.pdbx_strand_id
1 'polypeptide(L)'
;MEIENLSPGGFAANCYLLSNGGDAVLIDPTAPGADVRAALQRKGASLRALLLTHGHFDHLLTATAMREAFGVPLLVHASDNELLDDGEKNASSVFLYRSVCCLPADKTFVGGDTLTFGAITLSVLHTPGHTKGSSVFLADRVAFTGDTLFAEGYGRTDLYGGSTPALCASLKTLAGLDGGIRIYPGHGEDTALRYAISVLQ
;
A
#
# COMPACT_ATOMS: atom_id res chain seq x y z
N MET A 1 10.88 12.23 9.29
CA MET A 1 10.21 11.02 8.78
C MET A 1 11.18 10.29 7.87
N GLU A 2 11.38 9.00 8.06
CA GLU A 2 12.27 8.15 7.25
C GLU A 2 11.47 7.05 6.58
N ILE A 3 11.85 6.70 5.35
CA ILE A 3 11.22 5.65 4.55
C ILE A 3 12.30 4.65 4.15
N GLU A 4 12.02 3.36 4.33
CA GLU A 4 12.90 2.27 3.90
C GLU A 4 12.07 1.25 3.12
N ASN A 5 12.50 0.91 1.90
CA ASN A 5 11.90 -0.16 1.14
C ASN A 5 12.54 -1.49 1.54
N LEU A 6 11.74 -2.39 2.09
CA LEU A 6 12.13 -3.74 2.54
C LEU A 6 11.67 -4.83 1.57
N SER A 7 11.31 -4.47 0.33
CA SER A 7 10.78 -5.40 -0.66
C SER A 7 11.67 -6.63 -0.83
N PRO A 8 11.09 -7.85 -0.81
CA PRO A 8 11.85 -9.08 -1.08
C PRO A 8 12.19 -9.26 -2.56
N GLY A 9 11.60 -8.41 -3.44
CA GLY A 9 11.73 -8.53 -4.89
C GLY A 9 10.83 -9.60 -5.53
N GLY A 10 11.07 -9.90 -6.80
CA GLY A 10 10.23 -10.83 -7.56
C GLY A 10 8.87 -10.23 -7.93
N PHE A 11 7.80 -10.97 -7.69
CA PHE A 11 6.42 -10.50 -7.94
C PHE A 11 5.80 -9.76 -6.74
N ALA A 12 6.45 -9.81 -5.59
CA ALA A 12 5.96 -9.13 -4.38
C ALA A 12 6.01 -7.61 -4.55
N ALA A 13 4.99 -6.95 -4.04
CA ALA A 13 4.95 -5.49 -4.02
C ALA A 13 6.06 -4.92 -3.13
N ASN A 14 6.39 -3.66 -3.36
CA ASN A 14 7.25 -2.88 -2.48
C ASN A 14 6.66 -2.82 -1.07
N CYS A 15 7.52 -3.03 -0.07
CA CYS A 15 7.16 -3.04 1.33
C CYS A 15 7.84 -1.85 2.02
N TYR A 16 7.08 -0.83 2.38
CA TYR A 16 7.65 0.39 2.94
C TYR A 16 7.51 0.46 4.45
N LEU A 17 8.65 0.53 5.14
CA LEU A 17 8.70 0.89 6.55
C LEU A 17 8.84 2.41 6.68
N LEU A 18 7.77 3.05 7.12
CA LEU A 18 7.73 4.47 7.44
C LEU A 18 7.95 4.65 8.94
N SER A 19 8.94 5.46 9.34
CA SER A 19 9.27 5.69 10.75
C SER A 19 9.44 7.17 11.09
N ASN A 20 8.98 7.55 12.28
CA ASN A 20 9.12 8.89 12.84
C ASN A 20 9.02 8.85 14.37
N GLY A 21 9.95 9.51 15.06
CA GLY A 21 9.89 9.71 16.52
C GLY A 21 9.80 8.44 17.37
N GLY A 22 10.34 7.31 16.89
CA GLY A 22 10.26 6.01 17.58
C GLY A 22 9.00 5.19 17.25
N ASP A 23 8.11 5.71 16.43
CA ASP A 23 6.95 4.99 15.89
C ASP A 23 7.21 4.55 14.44
N ALA A 24 6.61 3.45 14.03
CA ALA A 24 6.68 2.97 12.65
C ALA A 24 5.35 2.38 12.17
N VAL A 25 5.10 2.47 10.88
CA VAL A 25 4.04 1.73 10.17
C VAL A 25 4.65 0.98 9.00
N LEU A 26 4.10 -0.20 8.67
CA LEU A 26 4.52 -0.98 7.52
C LEU A 26 3.40 -0.93 6.48
N ILE A 27 3.73 -0.45 5.29
CA ILE A 27 2.80 -0.34 4.17
C ILE A 27 3.08 -1.50 3.21
N ASP A 28 2.03 -2.22 2.84
CA ASP A 28 2.03 -3.40 1.99
C ASP A 28 3.01 -4.48 2.50
N PRO A 29 2.63 -5.25 3.55
CA PRO A 29 3.51 -6.17 4.26
C PRO A 29 3.85 -7.40 3.40
N THR A 30 4.98 -7.34 2.71
CA THR A 30 5.52 -8.42 1.86
C THR A 30 6.92 -8.88 2.32
N ALA A 31 7.62 -8.05 3.09
CA ALA A 31 8.96 -8.34 3.57
C ALA A 31 8.99 -9.49 4.60
N PRO A 32 10.11 -10.24 4.73
CA PRO A 32 10.31 -11.20 5.82
C PRO A 32 10.29 -10.52 7.20
N GLY A 33 9.68 -11.16 8.20
CA GLY A 33 9.57 -10.61 9.55
C GLY A 33 10.92 -10.33 10.22
N ALA A 34 11.97 -11.07 9.87
CA ALA A 34 13.32 -10.85 10.36
C ALA A 34 13.88 -9.50 9.87
N ASP A 35 13.63 -9.15 8.60
CA ASP A 35 14.11 -7.89 8.00
C ASP A 35 13.39 -6.68 8.59
N VAL A 36 12.06 -6.80 8.78
CA VAL A 36 11.27 -5.77 9.46
C VAL A 36 11.76 -5.57 10.90
N ARG A 37 12.01 -6.65 11.65
CA ARG A 37 12.53 -6.57 13.02
C ARG A 37 13.91 -5.89 13.06
N ALA A 38 14.80 -6.26 12.15
CA ALA A 38 16.13 -5.65 12.05
C ALA A 38 16.05 -4.15 11.71
N ALA A 39 15.17 -3.77 10.79
CA ALA A 39 14.95 -2.37 10.43
C ALA A 39 14.39 -1.55 11.62
N LEU A 40 13.41 -2.09 12.34
CA LEU A 40 12.86 -1.45 13.55
C LEU A 40 13.92 -1.27 14.63
N GLN A 41 14.78 -2.28 14.85
CA GLN A 41 15.88 -2.19 15.81
C GLN A 41 16.90 -1.11 15.42
N ARG A 42 17.31 -1.04 14.14
CA ARG A 42 18.22 0.01 13.66
C ARG A 42 17.65 1.41 13.85
N LYS A 43 16.33 1.56 13.71
CA LYS A 43 15.65 2.86 13.84
C LYS A 43 15.22 3.18 15.28
N GLY A 44 15.37 2.25 16.22
CA GLY A 44 14.85 2.40 17.58
C GLY A 44 13.34 2.63 17.60
N ALA A 45 12.60 2.04 16.66
CA ALA A 45 11.19 2.27 16.46
C ALA A 45 10.35 1.05 16.82
N SER A 46 9.09 1.30 17.20
CA SER A 46 8.07 0.28 17.46
C SER A 46 7.03 0.28 16.34
N LEU A 47 6.73 -0.87 15.78
CA LEU A 47 5.66 -1.01 14.78
C LEU A 47 4.31 -0.73 15.44
N ARG A 48 3.47 0.09 14.81
CA ARG A 48 2.16 0.49 15.32
C ARG A 48 1.00 -0.08 14.53
N ALA A 49 1.19 -0.31 13.22
CA ALA A 49 0.16 -0.84 12.34
C ALA A 49 0.75 -1.40 11.05
N LEU A 50 -0.02 -2.25 10.38
CA LEU A 50 0.15 -2.67 9.00
C LEU A 50 -0.93 -1.98 8.17
N LEU A 51 -0.56 -1.37 7.05
CA LEU A 51 -1.46 -0.69 6.14
C LEU A 51 -1.41 -1.36 4.77
N LEU A 52 -2.56 -1.58 4.17
CA LEU A 52 -2.66 -2.04 2.78
C LEU A 52 -3.13 -0.88 1.90
N THR A 53 -2.41 -0.63 0.80
CA THR A 53 -2.86 0.29 -0.24
C THR A 53 -4.08 -0.27 -0.96
N HIS A 54 -4.15 -1.59 -1.12
CA HIS A 54 -5.28 -2.35 -1.65
C HIS A 54 -5.19 -3.85 -1.27
N GLY A 55 -6.20 -4.63 -1.64
CA GLY A 55 -6.36 -6.01 -1.16
C GLY A 55 -5.77 -7.11 -2.04
N HIS A 56 -4.94 -6.86 -3.05
CA HIS A 56 -4.34 -7.92 -3.87
C HIS A 56 -3.28 -8.71 -3.10
N PHE A 57 -3.14 -9.99 -3.46
CA PHE A 57 -2.35 -10.97 -2.71
C PHE A 57 -0.87 -10.61 -2.57
N ASP A 58 -0.29 -10.01 -3.58
CA ASP A 58 1.12 -9.65 -3.65
C ASP A 58 1.50 -8.45 -2.77
N HIS A 59 0.50 -7.74 -2.21
CA HIS A 59 0.65 -6.69 -1.20
C HIS A 59 0.47 -7.19 0.24
N LEU A 60 -0.05 -8.42 0.45
CA LEU A 60 -0.39 -8.93 1.78
C LEU A 60 0.34 -10.23 2.16
N LEU A 61 1.38 -10.60 1.43
CA LEU A 61 2.06 -11.90 1.53
C LEU A 61 2.48 -12.30 2.94
N THR A 62 2.88 -11.34 3.76
CA THR A 62 3.31 -11.59 5.15
C THR A 62 2.38 -10.98 6.19
N ALA A 63 1.23 -10.42 5.79
CA ALA A 63 0.32 -9.70 6.68
C ALA A 63 -0.09 -10.51 7.92
N THR A 64 -0.50 -11.77 7.74
CA THR A 64 -0.85 -12.67 8.86
C THR A 64 0.33 -12.87 9.82
N ALA A 65 1.49 -13.25 9.28
CA ALA A 65 2.69 -13.49 10.08
C ALA A 65 3.16 -12.21 10.82
N MET A 66 3.01 -11.05 10.20
CA MET A 66 3.34 -9.77 10.83
C MET A 66 2.37 -9.41 11.97
N ARG A 67 1.06 -9.63 11.76
CA ARG A 67 0.06 -9.43 12.84
C ARG A 67 0.39 -10.28 14.06
N GLU A 68 0.71 -11.56 13.86
CA GLU A 68 1.07 -12.49 14.93
C GLU A 68 2.39 -12.10 15.60
N ALA A 69 3.43 -11.78 14.80
CA ALA A 69 4.77 -11.53 15.32
C ALA A 69 4.92 -10.20 16.08
N PHE A 70 4.13 -9.18 15.72
CA PHE A 70 4.24 -7.83 16.27
C PHE A 70 3.02 -7.41 17.11
N GLY A 71 1.91 -8.14 17.05
CA GLY A 71 0.69 -7.84 17.81
C GLY A 71 0.05 -6.51 17.41
N VAL A 72 0.13 -6.12 16.14
CA VAL A 72 -0.35 -4.84 15.62
C VAL A 72 -1.54 -5.01 14.66
N PRO A 73 -2.44 -4.02 14.57
CA PRO A 73 -3.59 -4.11 13.69
C PRO A 73 -3.21 -4.00 12.21
N LEU A 74 -3.96 -4.72 11.36
CA LEU A 74 -3.99 -4.55 9.91
C LEU A 74 -5.15 -3.64 9.52
N LEU A 75 -4.88 -2.66 8.67
CA LEU A 75 -5.87 -1.73 8.14
C LEU A 75 -5.91 -1.79 6.60
N VAL A 76 -7.13 -1.74 6.06
CA VAL A 76 -7.38 -1.68 4.61
C VAL A 76 -8.61 -0.79 4.35
N HIS A 77 -8.76 -0.28 3.13
CA HIS A 77 -9.99 0.41 2.74
C HIS A 77 -11.21 -0.53 2.85
N ALA A 78 -12.32 -0.02 3.36
CA ALA A 78 -13.53 -0.82 3.61
C ALA A 78 -13.98 -1.64 2.39
N SER A 79 -13.85 -1.09 1.17
CA SER A 79 -14.25 -1.77 -0.07
C SER A 79 -13.31 -2.91 -0.50
N ASP A 80 -12.12 -3.03 0.07
CA ASP A 80 -11.16 -4.09 -0.24
C ASP A 80 -11.04 -5.14 0.87
N ASN A 81 -11.74 -4.95 2.00
CA ASN A 81 -11.70 -5.94 3.07
C ASN A 81 -12.20 -7.33 2.63
N GLU A 82 -13.10 -7.39 1.67
CA GLU A 82 -13.61 -8.63 1.07
C GLU A 82 -12.58 -9.38 0.20
N LEU A 83 -11.44 -8.77 -0.14
CA LEU A 83 -10.38 -9.39 -0.92
C LEU A 83 -9.44 -10.22 -0.03
N LEU A 84 -9.33 -9.88 1.25
CA LEU A 84 -8.28 -10.41 2.12
C LEU A 84 -8.40 -11.90 2.37
N ASP A 85 -9.62 -12.43 2.44
CA ASP A 85 -9.92 -13.84 2.70
C ASP A 85 -10.45 -14.61 1.48
N ASP A 86 -10.41 -13.98 0.28
CA ASP A 86 -10.92 -14.56 -0.96
C ASP A 86 -9.85 -14.55 -2.06
N GLY A 87 -9.26 -15.73 -2.35
CA GLY A 87 -8.18 -15.88 -3.34
C GLY A 87 -8.60 -15.60 -4.78
N GLU A 88 -9.88 -15.70 -5.14
CA GLU A 88 -10.39 -15.30 -6.45
C GLU A 88 -10.43 -13.78 -6.55
N LYS A 89 -10.93 -13.09 -5.53
CA LYS A 89 -11.04 -11.64 -5.52
C LYS A 89 -9.67 -10.96 -5.41
N ASN A 90 -8.76 -11.50 -4.61
CA ASN A 90 -7.41 -10.93 -4.46
C ASN A 90 -6.44 -11.38 -5.55
N ALA A 91 -6.92 -12.11 -6.54
CA ALA A 91 -6.20 -12.59 -7.70
C ALA A 91 -5.14 -13.69 -7.44
N SER A 92 -4.94 -14.18 -6.23
CA SER A 92 -3.95 -15.23 -5.96
C SER A 92 -4.28 -16.55 -6.66
N SER A 93 -5.55 -16.93 -6.73
CA SER A 93 -5.99 -18.14 -7.46
C SER A 93 -5.68 -18.03 -8.96
N VAL A 94 -5.75 -16.84 -9.53
CA VAL A 94 -5.48 -16.59 -10.96
C VAL A 94 -3.98 -16.68 -11.26
N PHE A 95 -3.14 -16.05 -10.44
CA PHE A 95 -1.70 -15.95 -10.73
C PHE A 95 -0.87 -17.09 -10.15
N LEU A 96 -1.27 -17.63 -8.99
CA LEU A 96 -0.51 -18.66 -8.28
C LEU A 96 -1.15 -20.05 -8.36
N TYR A 97 -2.36 -20.17 -8.96
CA TYR A 97 -3.14 -21.40 -8.95
C TYR A 97 -3.39 -21.96 -7.55
N ARG A 98 -3.38 -21.08 -6.54
CA ARG A 98 -3.66 -21.37 -5.13
C ARG A 98 -4.15 -20.11 -4.43
N SER A 99 -4.96 -20.29 -3.39
CA SER A 99 -5.40 -19.17 -2.55
C SER A 99 -4.28 -18.73 -1.60
N VAL A 100 -4.01 -17.43 -1.58
CA VAL A 100 -3.20 -16.75 -0.57
C VAL A 100 -4.12 -15.74 0.11
N CYS A 101 -4.44 -15.98 1.36
CA CYS A 101 -5.41 -15.19 2.11
C CYS A 101 -4.83 -14.77 3.45
N CYS A 102 -5.36 -13.69 3.99
CA CYS A 102 -5.18 -13.33 5.40
C CYS A 102 -6.56 -13.12 6.05
N LEU A 103 -6.61 -13.10 7.37
CA LEU A 103 -7.84 -12.76 8.08
C LEU A 103 -8.27 -11.34 7.72
N PRO A 104 -9.59 -11.06 7.72
CA PRO A 104 -10.10 -9.70 7.54
C PRO A 104 -9.36 -8.67 8.41
N ALA A 105 -9.30 -7.44 7.96
CA ALA A 105 -8.60 -6.38 8.65
C ALA A 105 -9.20 -6.12 10.05
N ASP A 106 -8.35 -5.74 11.00
CA ASP A 106 -8.79 -5.37 12.35
C ASP A 106 -9.58 -4.05 12.34
N LYS A 107 -9.24 -3.18 11.38
CA LYS A 107 -9.92 -1.88 11.17
C LYS A 107 -9.97 -1.58 9.68
N THR A 108 -11.00 -0.83 9.29
CA THR A 108 -11.11 -0.30 7.94
C THR A 108 -11.06 1.22 7.96
N PHE A 109 -10.67 1.81 6.84
CA PHE A 109 -10.70 3.24 6.59
C PHE A 109 -11.45 3.55 5.29
N VAL A 110 -11.74 4.82 5.07
CA VAL A 110 -12.35 5.35 3.83
C VAL A 110 -11.57 6.58 3.33
N GLY A 111 -11.86 7.00 2.12
CA GLY A 111 -11.27 8.22 1.57
C GLY A 111 -11.59 9.46 2.41
N GLY A 112 -10.59 10.30 2.64
CA GLY A 112 -10.68 11.49 3.48
C GLY A 112 -10.31 11.26 4.95
N ASP A 113 -10.15 10.00 5.38
CA ASP A 113 -9.71 9.71 6.75
C ASP A 113 -8.27 10.19 6.97
N THR A 114 -7.98 10.47 8.24
CA THR A 114 -6.63 10.73 8.73
C THR A 114 -6.25 9.63 9.72
N LEU A 115 -5.20 8.87 9.39
CA LEU A 115 -4.69 7.77 10.21
C LEU A 115 -3.49 8.27 11.02
N THR A 116 -3.56 8.16 12.35
CA THR A 116 -2.48 8.61 13.25
C THR A 116 -1.94 7.45 14.07
N PHE A 117 -0.61 7.28 14.03
CA PHE A 117 0.14 6.24 14.73
C PHE A 117 1.33 6.86 15.46
N GLY A 118 1.10 7.35 16.68
CA GLY A 118 2.10 8.13 17.42
C GLY A 118 2.50 9.40 16.67
N ALA A 119 3.77 9.51 16.29
CA ALA A 119 4.30 10.66 15.54
C ALA A 119 4.07 10.61 14.01
N ILE A 120 3.37 9.59 13.51
CA ILE A 120 3.08 9.41 12.09
C ILE A 120 1.62 9.74 11.82
N THR A 121 1.37 10.64 10.87
CA THR A 121 0.02 10.98 10.39
C THR A 121 -0.03 10.84 8.89
N LEU A 122 -1.02 10.10 8.39
CA LEU A 122 -1.26 9.83 6.98
C LEU A 122 -2.67 10.27 6.60
N SER A 123 -2.81 11.04 5.52
CA SER A 123 -4.12 11.31 4.92
C SER A 123 -4.43 10.24 3.87
N VAL A 124 -5.66 9.74 3.87
CA VAL A 124 -6.12 8.73 2.91
C VAL A 124 -6.77 9.41 1.71
N LEU A 125 -6.20 9.23 0.53
CA LEU A 125 -6.81 9.59 -0.73
C LEU A 125 -7.35 8.32 -1.39
N HIS A 126 -8.69 8.20 -1.52
CA HIS A 126 -9.31 7.07 -2.21
C HIS A 126 -9.09 7.20 -3.71
N THR A 127 -8.47 6.21 -4.32
CA THR A 127 -8.08 6.18 -5.74
C THR A 127 -8.54 4.89 -6.41
N PRO A 128 -9.86 4.65 -6.49
CA PRO A 128 -10.40 3.41 -7.03
C PRO A 128 -10.08 3.24 -8.52
N GLY A 129 -10.05 1.98 -8.95
CA GLY A 129 -9.93 1.62 -10.35
C GLY A 129 -9.01 0.45 -10.63
N HIS A 130 -7.91 0.29 -9.91
CA HIS A 130 -7.17 -0.97 -9.87
C HIS A 130 -7.93 -2.00 -9.04
N THR A 131 -8.34 -1.61 -7.82
CA THR A 131 -9.39 -2.27 -7.03
C THR A 131 -10.45 -1.25 -6.64
N LYS A 132 -11.54 -1.72 -5.97
CA LYS A 132 -12.58 -0.83 -5.43
C LYS A 132 -12.06 0.04 -4.29
N GLY A 133 -11.12 -0.48 -3.48
CA GLY A 133 -10.59 0.17 -2.30
C GLY A 133 -9.18 0.74 -2.47
N SER A 134 -8.59 0.69 -3.67
CA SER A 134 -7.27 1.29 -3.91
C SER A 134 -7.16 2.68 -3.32
N SER A 135 -6.10 2.91 -2.55
CA SER A 135 -5.90 4.13 -1.77
C SER A 135 -4.44 4.57 -1.80
N VAL A 136 -4.25 5.87 -1.80
CA VAL A 136 -2.94 6.51 -1.67
C VAL A 136 -2.81 7.09 -0.26
N PHE A 137 -1.71 6.80 0.42
CA PHE A 137 -1.39 7.41 1.70
C PHE A 137 -0.46 8.59 1.49
N LEU A 138 -0.89 9.76 1.96
CA LEU A 138 -0.15 11.01 1.85
C LEU A 138 0.44 11.41 3.20
N ALA A 139 1.73 11.76 3.23
CA ALA A 139 2.40 12.34 4.40
C ALA A 139 3.42 13.40 3.93
N ASP A 140 3.27 14.64 4.41
CA ASP A 140 4.12 15.77 3.98
C ASP A 140 4.26 15.85 2.45
N ARG A 141 5.44 15.55 1.92
CA ARG A 141 5.76 15.60 0.49
C ARG A 141 5.96 14.21 -0.13
N VAL A 142 5.37 13.18 0.45
CA VAL A 142 5.45 11.80 -0.04
C VAL A 142 4.07 11.18 -0.19
N ALA A 143 3.94 10.26 -1.14
CA ALA A 143 2.72 9.52 -1.42
C ALA A 143 3.04 8.04 -1.66
N PHE A 144 2.42 7.15 -0.91
CA PHE A 144 2.47 5.71 -1.17
C PHE A 144 1.29 5.37 -2.07
N THR A 145 1.58 5.13 -3.35
CA THR A 145 0.56 5.09 -4.42
C THR A 145 0.01 3.70 -4.68
N GLY A 146 0.59 2.66 -4.08
CA GLY A 146 0.22 1.28 -4.41
C GLY A 146 0.21 1.08 -5.92
N ASP A 147 -0.82 0.41 -6.41
CA ASP A 147 -1.00 0.14 -7.84
C ASP A 147 -1.91 1.15 -8.55
N THR A 148 -2.11 2.33 -7.95
CA THR A 148 -2.80 3.42 -8.66
C THR A 148 -1.89 4.07 -9.69
N LEU A 149 -0.63 4.36 -9.33
CA LEU A 149 0.33 5.07 -10.20
C LEU A 149 1.75 4.56 -9.92
N PHE A 150 2.47 4.21 -10.98
CA PHE A 150 3.87 3.81 -10.98
C PHE A 150 4.75 4.93 -11.56
N ALA A 151 6.06 4.76 -11.50
CA ALA A 151 6.98 5.67 -12.18
C ALA A 151 6.72 5.69 -13.69
N GLU A 152 6.41 4.52 -14.27
CA GLU A 152 6.10 4.36 -15.69
C GLU A 152 4.80 3.56 -15.87
N GLY A 153 3.67 4.24 -15.80
CA GLY A 153 2.36 3.64 -15.98
C GLY A 153 1.49 3.58 -14.73
N TYR A 154 0.51 2.68 -14.75
CA TYR A 154 -0.50 2.53 -13.71
C TYR A 154 -0.96 1.06 -13.59
N GLY A 155 -1.66 0.72 -12.53
CA GLY A 155 -2.19 -0.62 -12.29
C GLY A 155 -3.24 -1.04 -13.31
N ARG A 156 -3.32 -2.35 -13.58
CA ARG A 156 -4.34 -2.94 -14.45
C ARG A 156 -5.74 -2.78 -13.87
N THR A 157 -6.76 -2.88 -14.72
CA THR A 157 -8.16 -2.66 -14.33
C THR A 157 -9.09 -3.81 -14.73
N ASP A 158 -8.54 -4.96 -15.09
CA ASP A 158 -9.25 -6.13 -15.62
C ASP A 158 -9.40 -7.27 -14.60
N LEU A 159 -9.01 -7.04 -13.33
CA LEU A 159 -9.22 -7.95 -12.23
C LEU A 159 -10.50 -7.61 -11.46
N TYR A 160 -10.84 -8.43 -10.44
CA TYR A 160 -12.04 -8.24 -9.63
C TYR A 160 -12.15 -6.82 -9.07
N GLY A 161 -13.26 -6.16 -9.36
CA GLY A 161 -13.51 -4.78 -8.89
C GLY A 161 -12.77 -3.69 -9.66
N GLY A 162 -11.97 -4.05 -10.67
CA GLY A 162 -11.26 -3.09 -11.51
C GLY A 162 -12.19 -2.26 -12.41
N SER A 163 -11.77 -1.00 -12.70
CA SER A 163 -12.54 -0.04 -13.51
C SER A 163 -11.64 0.99 -14.15
N THR A 164 -11.46 0.90 -15.46
CA THR A 164 -10.67 1.90 -16.21
C THR A 164 -11.20 3.33 -16.06
N PRO A 165 -12.52 3.60 -16.14
CA PRO A 165 -13.03 4.96 -15.92
C PRO A 165 -12.73 5.50 -14.53
N ALA A 166 -12.83 4.66 -13.48
CA ALA A 166 -12.51 5.05 -12.11
C ALA A 166 -11.01 5.34 -11.96
N LEU A 167 -10.13 4.49 -12.53
CA LEU A 167 -8.69 4.73 -12.50
C LEU A 167 -8.31 6.02 -13.20
N CYS A 168 -8.88 6.30 -14.37
CA CYS A 168 -8.66 7.57 -15.07
C CYS A 168 -9.06 8.79 -14.21
N ALA A 169 -10.17 8.70 -13.46
CA ALA A 169 -10.57 9.75 -12.53
C ALA A 169 -9.57 9.89 -11.36
N SER A 170 -9.10 8.78 -10.81
CA SER A 170 -8.10 8.74 -9.75
C SER A 170 -6.77 9.37 -10.20
N LEU A 171 -6.30 9.02 -11.40
CA LEU A 171 -5.08 9.61 -11.99
C LEU A 171 -5.20 11.11 -12.21
N LYS A 172 -6.38 11.61 -12.64
CA LYS A 172 -6.64 13.06 -12.74
C LYS A 172 -6.58 13.74 -11.38
N THR A 173 -7.08 13.10 -10.33
CA THR A 173 -6.99 13.62 -8.97
C THR A 173 -5.54 13.72 -8.51
N LEU A 174 -4.71 12.69 -8.77
CA LEU A 174 -3.28 12.71 -8.46
C LEU A 174 -2.54 13.81 -9.26
N ALA A 175 -2.88 13.98 -10.53
CA ALA A 175 -2.29 15.03 -11.37
C ALA A 175 -2.58 16.45 -10.88
N GLY A 176 -3.61 16.64 -10.07
CA GLY A 176 -3.94 17.92 -9.43
C GLY A 176 -3.14 18.24 -8.16
N LEU A 177 -2.35 17.28 -7.64
CA LEU A 177 -1.49 17.48 -6.48
C LEU A 177 -0.19 18.21 -6.85
N ASP A 178 0.58 18.65 -5.83
CA ASP A 178 1.91 19.23 -6.04
C ASP A 178 2.83 18.21 -6.74
N GLY A 179 3.24 18.51 -7.95
CA GLY A 179 4.13 17.67 -8.75
C GLY A 179 5.51 17.39 -8.14
N GLY A 180 5.89 18.11 -7.09
CA GLY A 180 7.11 17.87 -6.31
C GLY A 180 6.96 16.78 -5.23
N ILE A 181 5.76 16.23 -5.03
CA ILE A 181 5.54 15.06 -4.17
C ILE A 181 6.33 13.87 -4.74
N ARG A 182 7.03 13.13 -3.87
CA ARG A 182 7.68 11.88 -4.23
C ARG A 182 6.71 10.73 -4.05
N ILE A 183 6.52 9.93 -5.08
CA ILE A 183 5.66 8.74 -5.04
C ILE A 183 6.48 7.49 -4.75
N TYR A 184 5.91 6.62 -3.94
CA TYR A 184 6.40 5.29 -3.56
C TYR A 184 5.35 4.26 -4.03
N PRO A 185 5.54 3.68 -5.23
CA PRO A 185 4.54 2.80 -5.84
C PRO A 185 4.57 1.39 -5.28
N GLY A 186 3.53 0.60 -5.55
CA GLY A 186 3.50 -0.83 -5.24
C GLY A 186 4.56 -1.62 -5.99
N HIS A 187 4.90 -1.21 -7.21
CA HIS A 187 5.92 -1.86 -8.02
C HIS A 187 6.84 -0.84 -8.71
N GLY A 188 8.10 -1.24 -8.90
CA GLY A 188 9.10 -0.40 -9.56
C GLY A 188 9.74 0.64 -8.64
N GLU A 189 10.37 1.62 -9.24
CA GLU A 189 11.15 2.65 -8.55
C GLU A 189 10.27 3.81 -8.07
N ASP A 190 10.72 4.49 -7.02
CA ASP A 190 10.12 5.74 -6.57
C ASP A 190 10.54 6.91 -7.46
N THR A 191 9.68 7.91 -7.65
CA THR A 191 9.94 9.07 -8.51
C THR A 191 9.17 10.32 -8.06
N ALA A 192 9.39 11.44 -8.74
CA ALA A 192 8.54 12.62 -8.54
C ALA A 192 7.19 12.45 -9.25
N LEU A 193 6.10 12.87 -8.60
CA LEU A 193 4.74 12.78 -9.16
C LEU A 193 4.64 13.41 -10.56
N ARG A 194 5.28 14.59 -10.77
CA ARG A 194 5.30 15.26 -12.10
C ARG A 194 5.87 14.38 -13.20
N TYR A 195 6.91 13.58 -12.90
CA TYR A 195 7.49 12.66 -13.87
C TYR A 195 6.51 11.53 -14.21
N ALA A 196 5.98 10.85 -13.20
CA ALA A 196 5.03 9.76 -13.40
C ALA A 196 3.78 10.21 -14.20
N ILE A 197 3.27 11.43 -13.93
CA ILE A 197 2.13 12.00 -14.69
C ILE A 197 2.55 12.35 -16.12
N SER A 198 3.77 12.85 -16.35
CA SER A 198 4.22 13.21 -17.70
C SER A 198 4.38 12.01 -18.64
N VAL A 199 4.66 10.83 -18.10
CA VAL A 199 4.79 9.57 -18.88
C VAL A 199 3.42 9.07 -19.36
N LEU A 200 2.31 9.51 -18.73
CA LEU A 200 0.94 9.09 -19.09
C LEU A 200 0.32 9.94 -20.20
N GLN A 201 0.96 11.02 -20.63
CA GLN A 201 0.49 11.95 -21.67
C GLN A 201 0.99 11.52 -23.05
#